data_6677f322f86de476d2cc0c421304c67d
#
_entry.id   6677f322f86de476d2cc0c421304c67d
#
_cell.length_a   1.000
_cell.length_b   1.000
_cell.length_c   1.000
_cell.angle_alpha   90.00
_cell.angle_beta   90.00
_cell.angle_gamma   90.00
#
_symmetry.space_group_name_H-M   'P 1'
#
loop_
_entity.id
_entity.type
_entity.pdbx_description
1 polymer ?
#
loop_
_entity_poly.entity_id
_entity_poly.type
_entity_poly.pdbx_seq_one_letter_code
_entity_poly.pdbx_strand_id
1 'polypeptide(L)'
;MGDPAKGIITYTAEELEQVWKSHACLTLVCTNNFILQKDIKAQKRAWLIHLLRDDYAILGVSILVGLLMSVLGMTTAVFSQKLIDVIIPDKDYKRLWLGLVLVSFLLLARLGLGTIRQYMLFLQSRDFNNRLIAFFYNHLLRLPKFFFDTRRIGELVARLNDTRRIQSVVSIIAGSIVIDFLVTIVTLSMLFYYSWPIALLLVISIPLFIWIVSIYNAPLVEAQRNVMMSYAHSESNFINTMQGIDTIKNFNRQHEFGALNQAIYGFFQNKVFDLGRLNIKLSVVYGIISIVLIVGAIGIGSFFVLSGRLKLGELMAAISLVASIAPAIVNLALVLSLIHI
;
A
#
# COMPACT_ATOMS: atom_id res chain seq x y z
N MET A 1 -28.72 20.65 24.24
CA MET A 1 -27.82 20.20 25.34
C MET A 1 -27.24 18.84 24.93
N GLY A 2 -25.95 18.60 25.14
CA GLY A 2 -25.34 17.29 24.85
C GLY A 2 -25.36 16.41 26.07
N ASP A 3 -26.05 15.28 26.01
CA ASP A 3 -26.07 14.26 27.07
C ASP A 3 -25.16 13.09 26.62
N PRO A 4 -24.13 12.72 27.40
CA PRO A 4 -23.22 11.63 27.03
C PRO A 4 -23.94 10.26 26.82
N ALA A 5 -25.09 10.07 27.45
CA ALA A 5 -25.87 8.83 27.36
C ALA A 5 -26.93 8.86 26.25
N LYS A 6 -27.42 10.05 25.87
CA LYS A 6 -28.58 10.23 24.96
C LYS A 6 -28.28 11.05 23.71
N GLY A 7 -27.07 11.62 23.58
CA GLY A 7 -26.69 12.46 22.44
C GLY A 7 -27.15 13.92 22.59
N ILE A 8 -27.43 14.59 21.49
CA ILE A 8 -27.90 15.99 21.48
C ILE A 8 -29.40 16.00 21.68
N ILE A 9 -29.86 16.55 22.80
CA ILE A 9 -31.26 16.68 23.16
C ILE A 9 -31.62 18.17 23.16
N THR A 10 -32.74 18.53 22.53
CA THR A 10 -33.32 19.87 22.61
C THR A 10 -34.39 19.87 23.71
N TYR A 11 -34.27 20.79 24.68
CA TYR A 11 -35.24 21.00 25.75
C TYR A 11 -35.95 22.32 25.52
N THR A 12 -37.23 22.40 25.90
CA THR A 12 -37.93 23.66 26.07
C THR A 12 -37.40 24.36 27.33
N ALA A 13 -37.67 25.67 27.51
CA ALA A 13 -37.18 26.41 28.67
C ALA A 13 -37.68 25.82 29.99
N GLU A 14 -38.94 25.36 30.00
CA GLU A 14 -39.58 24.74 31.17
C GLU A 14 -39.00 23.36 31.52
N GLU A 15 -38.74 22.53 30.54
CA GLU A 15 -38.09 21.23 30.71
C GLU A 15 -36.59 21.38 31.16
N LEU A 16 -35.93 22.40 30.65
CA LEU A 16 -34.54 22.66 31.05
C LEU A 16 -34.45 23.08 32.51
N GLU A 17 -35.41 23.90 33.00
CA GLU A 17 -35.48 24.34 34.39
C GLU A 17 -35.68 23.18 35.34
N GLN A 18 -36.48 22.16 34.96
CA GLN A 18 -36.69 20.95 35.73
C GLN A 18 -35.46 20.05 35.82
N VAL A 19 -34.66 19.96 34.71
CA VAL A 19 -33.50 19.09 34.62
C VAL A 19 -32.24 19.79 35.17
N TRP A 20 -32.15 21.10 35.00
CA TRP A 20 -30.98 21.90 35.42
C TRP A 20 -31.12 22.48 36.83
N LYS A 21 -31.15 21.61 37.80
CA LYS A 21 -31.38 21.94 39.22
C LYS A 21 -30.32 22.86 39.85
N SER A 22 -29.10 22.87 39.36
CA SER A 22 -28.02 23.66 39.94
C SER A 22 -27.95 25.08 39.42
N HIS A 23 -28.58 25.41 38.31
CA HIS A 23 -28.46 26.67 37.57
C HIS A 23 -27.01 27.15 37.34
N ALA A 24 -26.03 26.25 37.58
CA ALA A 24 -24.61 26.54 37.39
C ALA A 24 -24.18 26.05 36.00
N CYS A 25 -23.53 26.89 35.21
CA CYS A 25 -22.91 26.50 33.95
C CYS A 25 -21.42 26.72 34.00
N LEU A 26 -20.70 25.83 33.37
CA LEU A 26 -19.25 25.96 33.18
C LEU A 26 -19.05 26.52 31.76
N THR A 27 -18.66 27.80 31.68
CA THR A 27 -18.31 28.43 30.43
C THR A 27 -16.87 28.07 30.07
N LEU A 28 -16.68 27.36 28.94
CA LEU A 28 -15.36 27.04 28.42
C LEU A 28 -15.00 28.12 27.38
N VAL A 29 -13.96 28.90 27.67
CA VAL A 29 -13.39 29.86 26.73
C VAL A 29 -12.12 29.24 26.14
N CYS A 30 -12.01 29.24 24.80
CA CYS A 30 -10.80 28.80 24.13
C CYS A 30 -9.63 29.67 24.57
N THR A 31 -8.63 29.07 25.19
CA THR A 31 -7.38 29.74 25.49
C THR A 31 -6.50 29.85 24.27
N ASN A 32 -5.49 30.74 24.28
CA ASN A 32 -4.52 30.90 23.20
C ASN A 32 -3.79 29.58 22.84
N ASN A 33 -3.84 28.58 23.71
CA ASN A 33 -3.27 27.24 23.49
C ASN A 33 -4.27 26.24 22.89
N PHE A 34 -5.51 26.67 22.55
CA PHE A 34 -6.48 25.82 21.89
C PHE A 34 -6.08 25.58 20.45
N ILE A 35 -5.71 24.34 20.14
CA ILE A 35 -5.29 23.95 18.79
C ILE A 35 -6.50 23.44 18.02
N LEU A 36 -6.88 24.12 16.95
CA LEU A 36 -7.94 23.69 16.03
C LEU A 36 -7.58 22.33 15.39
N GLN A 37 -8.57 21.51 15.13
CA GLN A 37 -8.39 20.17 14.52
C GLN A 37 -7.66 20.24 13.16
N LYS A 38 -7.79 21.37 12.44
CA LYS A 38 -7.06 21.62 11.19
C LYS A 38 -5.56 21.80 11.43
N ASP A 39 -5.19 22.47 12.52
CA ASP A 39 -3.78 22.71 12.88
C ASP A 39 -3.10 21.43 13.37
N ILE A 40 -3.84 20.54 14.03
CA ILE A 40 -3.34 19.22 14.43
C ILE A 40 -2.93 18.39 13.19
N LYS A 41 -3.71 18.43 12.11
CA LYS A 41 -3.35 17.74 10.86
C LYS A 41 -2.09 18.33 10.21
N ALA A 42 -1.94 19.67 10.24
CA ALA A 42 -0.75 20.34 9.73
C ALA A 42 0.49 19.99 10.58
N GLN A 43 0.37 19.99 11.89
CA GLN A 43 1.44 19.61 12.81
C GLN A 43 1.85 18.14 12.63
N LYS A 44 0.91 17.22 12.47
CA LYS A 44 1.20 15.80 12.18
C LYS A 44 1.97 15.64 10.87
N ARG A 45 1.59 16.37 9.81
CA ARG A 45 2.32 16.37 8.55
C ARG A 45 3.73 16.93 8.69
N ALA A 46 3.88 18.08 9.35
CA ALA A 46 5.18 18.70 9.60
C ALA A 46 6.10 17.77 10.40
N TRP A 47 5.56 17.11 11.42
CA TRP A 47 6.30 16.13 12.21
C TRP A 47 6.77 14.94 11.35
N LEU A 48 5.89 14.38 10.50
CA LEU A 48 6.24 13.27 9.62
C LEU A 48 7.32 13.67 8.60
N ILE A 49 7.20 14.86 8.02
CA ILE A 49 8.20 15.43 7.09
C ILE A 49 9.56 15.63 7.82
N HIS A 50 9.53 16.13 9.05
CA HIS A 50 10.74 16.29 9.84
C HIS A 50 11.41 14.95 10.15
N LEU A 51 10.63 13.91 10.45
CA LEU A 51 11.14 12.56 10.73
C LEU A 51 11.81 11.93 9.50
N LEU A 52 11.33 12.26 8.29
CA LEU A 52 11.89 11.79 7.02
C LEU A 52 13.06 12.64 6.51
N ARG A 53 13.33 13.79 7.13
CA ARG A 53 14.33 14.74 6.64
C ARG A 53 15.72 14.13 6.47
N ASP A 54 16.12 13.30 7.42
CA ASP A 54 17.42 12.63 7.40
C ASP A 54 17.55 11.58 6.28
N ASP A 55 16.41 11.12 5.75
CA ASP A 55 16.35 10.09 4.73
C ASP A 55 16.29 10.66 3.30
N TYR A 56 16.16 12.00 3.12
CA TYR A 56 15.97 12.61 1.80
C TYR A 56 17.08 12.29 0.81
N ALA A 57 18.33 12.20 1.28
CA ALA A 57 19.46 11.85 0.41
C ALA A 57 19.33 10.42 -0.13
N ILE A 58 19.02 9.45 0.74
CA ILE A 58 18.87 8.04 0.35
C ILE A 58 17.62 7.86 -0.53
N LEU A 59 16.53 8.51 -0.18
CA LEU A 59 15.30 8.47 -0.97
C LEU A 59 15.51 9.11 -2.34
N GLY A 60 16.22 10.24 -2.43
CA GLY A 60 16.54 10.90 -3.70
C GLY A 60 17.39 10.02 -4.62
N VAL A 61 18.45 9.41 -4.08
CA VAL A 61 19.27 8.45 -4.83
C VAL A 61 18.43 7.23 -5.26
N SER A 62 17.58 6.71 -4.38
CA SER A 62 16.68 5.60 -4.70
C SER A 62 15.70 5.92 -5.84
N ILE A 63 15.19 7.16 -5.91
CA ILE A 63 14.35 7.64 -7.01
C ILE A 63 15.14 7.69 -8.30
N LEU A 64 16.36 8.23 -8.27
CA LEU A 64 17.21 8.33 -9.45
C LEU A 64 17.58 6.94 -9.99
N VAL A 65 17.99 6.02 -9.11
CA VAL A 65 18.24 4.62 -9.48
C VAL A 65 16.98 3.96 -10.01
N GLY A 66 15.81 4.22 -9.43
CA GLY A 66 14.51 3.73 -9.90
C GLY A 66 14.19 4.21 -11.31
N LEU A 67 14.50 5.47 -11.63
CA LEU A 67 14.34 6.03 -12.97
C LEU A 67 15.25 5.32 -13.98
N LEU A 68 16.52 5.14 -13.63
CA LEU A 68 17.45 4.37 -14.48
C LEU A 68 16.97 2.95 -14.71
N MET A 69 16.49 2.28 -13.67
CA MET A 69 15.91 0.93 -13.78
C MET A 69 14.68 0.89 -14.68
N SER A 70 13.83 1.93 -14.64
CA SER A 70 12.66 2.05 -15.51
C SER A 70 13.05 2.17 -16.97
N VAL A 71 14.06 2.99 -17.26
CA VAL A 71 14.62 3.13 -18.64
C VAL A 71 15.26 1.82 -19.10
N LEU A 72 16.07 1.18 -18.24
CA LEU A 72 16.68 -0.11 -18.55
C LEU A 72 15.62 -1.22 -18.73
N GLY A 73 14.45 -1.09 -18.11
CA GLY A 73 13.33 -2.01 -18.29
C GLY A 73 12.78 -2.07 -19.70
N MET A 74 13.00 -1.01 -20.51
CA MET A 74 12.58 -0.96 -21.91
C MET A 74 13.54 -1.65 -22.85
N THR A 75 14.73 -2.04 -22.40
CA THR A 75 15.78 -2.63 -23.24
C THR A 75 15.28 -3.80 -24.08
N THR A 76 14.48 -4.70 -23.46
CA THR A 76 13.92 -5.86 -24.18
C THR A 76 12.93 -5.45 -25.26
N ALA A 77 12.08 -4.46 -25.03
CA ALA A 77 11.12 -3.96 -26.00
C ALA A 77 11.84 -3.30 -27.20
N VAL A 78 12.81 -2.42 -26.92
CA VAL A 78 13.60 -1.75 -27.96
C VAL A 78 14.44 -2.74 -28.76
N PHE A 79 15.04 -3.73 -28.10
CA PHE A 79 15.79 -4.77 -28.78
C PHE A 79 14.89 -5.65 -29.64
N SER A 80 13.74 -6.08 -29.16
CA SER A 80 12.76 -6.86 -29.94
C SER A 80 12.32 -6.13 -31.21
N GLN A 81 12.08 -4.82 -31.09
CA GLN A 81 11.77 -3.98 -32.24
C GLN A 81 12.91 -4.02 -33.27
N LYS A 82 14.14 -3.68 -32.84
CA LYS A 82 15.29 -3.66 -33.76
C LYS A 82 15.62 -5.04 -34.33
N LEU A 83 15.42 -6.09 -33.56
CA LEU A 83 15.61 -7.46 -34.00
C LEU A 83 14.69 -7.80 -35.18
N ILE A 84 13.40 -7.48 -35.04
CA ILE A 84 12.36 -7.85 -36.05
C ILE A 84 12.43 -6.91 -37.26
N ASP A 85 12.61 -5.61 -37.05
CA ASP A 85 12.50 -4.62 -38.11
C ASP A 85 13.79 -4.42 -38.92
N VAL A 86 14.96 -4.78 -38.37
CA VAL A 86 16.28 -4.50 -38.98
C VAL A 86 17.15 -5.75 -39.06
N ILE A 87 17.43 -6.39 -37.92
CA ILE A 87 18.46 -7.43 -37.84
C ILE A 87 18.06 -8.70 -38.65
N ILE A 88 16.81 -9.14 -38.50
CA ILE A 88 16.30 -10.34 -39.16
C ILE A 88 16.19 -10.11 -40.67
N PRO A 89 15.60 -9.00 -41.16
CA PRO A 89 15.53 -8.73 -42.60
C PRO A 89 16.91 -8.61 -43.27
N ASP A 90 17.86 -7.92 -42.60
CA ASP A 90 19.22 -7.73 -43.11
C ASP A 90 20.10 -8.99 -42.99
N LYS A 91 19.65 -10.03 -42.27
CA LYS A 91 20.41 -11.27 -41.96
C LYS A 91 21.79 -10.97 -41.36
N ASP A 92 21.90 -9.92 -40.59
CA ASP A 92 23.16 -9.46 -39.99
C ASP A 92 23.47 -10.18 -38.66
N TYR A 93 24.17 -11.29 -38.76
CA TYR A 93 24.58 -12.09 -37.59
C TYR A 93 25.48 -11.32 -36.64
N LYS A 94 26.31 -10.38 -37.16
CA LYS A 94 27.22 -9.58 -36.32
C LYS A 94 26.42 -8.64 -35.40
N ARG A 95 25.45 -7.92 -35.95
CA ARG A 95 24.52 -7.06 -35.16
C ARG A 95 23.67 -7.88 -34.19
N LEU A 96 23.29 -9.10 -34.56
CA LEU A 96 22.56 -9.99 -33.66
C LEU A 96 23.37 -10.32 -32.40
N TRP A 97 24.60 -10.84 -32.55
CA TRP A 97 25.44 -11.21 -31.43
C TRP A 97 25.81 -10.00 -30.56
N LEU A 98 26.15 -8.88 -31.17
CA LEU A 98 26.46 -7.65 -30.46
C LEU A 98 25.23 -7.12 -29.67
N GLY A 99 24.06 -7.20 -30.27
CA GLY A 99 22.79 -6.82 -29.62
C GLY A 99 22.46 -7.73 -28.43
N LEU A 100 22.63 -9.05 -28.56
CA LEU A 100 22.40 -10.00 -27.47
C LEU A 100 23.34 -9.76 -26.28
N VAL A 101 24.62 -9.52 -26.56
CA VAL A 101 25.61 -9.20 -25.51
C VAL A 101 25.24 -7.88 -24.82
N LEU A 102 24.90 -6.85 -25.59
CA LEU A 102 24.49 -5.55 -25.06
C LEU A 102 23.24 -5.66 -24.17
N VAL A 103 22.20 -6.34 -24.63
CA VAL A 103 20.95 -6.54 -23.86
C VAL A 103 21.24 -7.33 -22.57
N SER A 104 22.04 -8.40 -22.66
CA SER A 104 22.43 -9.17 -21.48
C SER A 104 23.17 -8.31 -20.46
N PHE A 105 24.10 -7.47 -20.92
CA PHE A 105 24.82 -6.54 -20.05
C PHE A 105 23.87 -5.52 -19.40
N LEU A 106 22.95 -4.93 -20.16
CA LEU A 106 21.99 -3.94 -19.64
C LEU A 106 20.99 -4.57 -18.64
N LEU A 107 20.57 -5.82 -18.89
CA LEU A 107 19.69 -6.54 -17.95
C LEU A 107 20.46 -6.90 -16.65
N LEU A 108 21.71 -7.32 -16.73
CA LEU A 108 22.56 -7.56 -15.57
C LEU A 108 22.81 -6.25 -14.79
N ALA A 109 23.07 -5.16 -15.50
CA ALA A 109 23.22 -3.84 -14.88
C ALA A 109 21.91 -3.43 -14.15
N ARG A 110 20.74 -3.64 -14.78
CA ARG A 110 19.45 -3.40 -14.14
C ARG A 110 19.26 -4.24 -12.87
N LEU A 111 19.64 -5.52 -12.90
CA LEU A 111 19.60 -6.40 -11.74
C LEU A 111 20.50 -5.87 -10.62
N GLY A 112 21.74 -5.50 -10.94
CA GLY A 112 22.70 -4.93 -10.00
C GLY A 112 22.19 -3.63 -9.35
N LEU A 113 21.67 -2.71 -10.17
CA LEU A 113 21.06 -1.47 -9.69
C LEU A 113 19.85 -1.74 -8.77
N GLY A 114 19.03 -2.72 -9.13
CA GLY A 114 17.88 -3.14 -8.32
C GLY A 114 18.30 -3.65 -6.94
N THR A 115 19.34 -4.49 -6.90
CA THR A 115 19.91 -5.03 -5.66
C THR A 115 20.48 -3.93 -4.77
N ILE A 116 21.27 -3.02 -5.35
CA ILE A 116 21.87 -1.87 -4.64
C ILE A 116 20.75 -0.99 -4.06
N ARG A 117 19.72 -0.67 -4.87
CA ARG A 117 18.58 0.12 -4.41
C ARG A 117 17.84 -0.55 -3.27
N GLN A 118 17.57 -1.85 -3.39
CA GLN A 118 16.87 -2.60 -2.34
C GLN A 118 17.70 -2.61 -1.04
N TYR A 119 19.00 -2.78 -1.13
CA TYR A 119 19.89 -2.70 0.02
C TYR A 119 19.85 -1.30 0.68
N MET A 120 19.88 -0.22 -0.12
CA MET A 120 19.76 1.16 0.38
C MET A 120 18.41 1.37 1.12
N LEU A 121 17.31 0.85 0.58
CA LEU A 121 15.99 0.94 1.22
C LEU A 121 15.92 0.14 2.52
N PHE A 122 16.60 -1.01 2.62
CA PHE A 122 16.69 -1.75 3.88
C PHE A 122 17.50 -0.99 4.94
N LEU A 123 18.61 -0.36 4.56
CA LEU A 123 19.39 0.50 5.48
C LEU A 123 18.52 1.66 5.96
N GLN A 124 17.86 2.37 5.05
CA GLN A 124 16.96 3.47 5.37
C GLN A 124 15.83 3.03 6.30
N SER A 125 15.19 1.91 6.01
CA SER A 125 14.11 1.35 6.83
C SER A 125 14.59 1.03 8.26
N ARG A 126 15.77 0.44 8.40
CA ARG A 126 16.40 0.17 9.71
C ARG A 126 16.64 1.45 10.48
N ASP A 127 17.28 2.44 9.86
CA ASP A 127 17.68 3.66 10.53
C ASP A 127 16.46 4.53 10.89
N PHE A 128 15.48 4.60 10.00
CA PHE A 128 14.18 5.22 10.27
C PHE A 128 13.47 4.58 11.47
N ASN A 129 13.41 3.24 11.49
CA ASN A 129 12.77 2.51 12.58
C ASN A 129 13.47 2.75 13.92
N ASN A 130 14.81 2.74 13.93
CA ASN A 130 15.59 3.03 15.13
C ASN A 130 15.32 4.45 15.66
N ARG A 131 15.25 5.46 14.78
CA ARG A 131 14.90 6.84 15.17
C ARG A 131 13.47 6.93 15.69
N LEU A 132 12.52 6.29 15.04
CA LEU A 132 11.12 6.28 15.44
C LEU A 132 10.94 5.63 16.82
N ILE A 133 11.57 4.50 17.07
CA ILE A 133 11.55 3.79 18.35
C ILE A 133 12.25 4.61 19.44
N ALA A 134 13.42 5.20 19.16
CA ALA A 134 14.12 6.06 20.09
C ALA A 134 13.27 7.28 20.47
N PHE A 135 12.60 7.92 19.51
CA PHE A 135 11.67 9.00 19.76
C PHE A 135 10.51 8.56 20.66
N PHE A 136 9.92 7.39 20.38
CA PHE A 136 8.83 6.82 21.16
C PHE A 136 9.26 6.58 22.63
N TYR A 137 10.40 5.91 22.88
CA TYR A 137 10.89 5.65 24.21
C TYR A 137 11.25 6.94 24.96
N ASN A 138 11.94 7.86 24.31
CA ASN A 138 12.30 9.13 24.93
C ASN A 138 11.08 9.95 25.33
N HIS A 139 10.02 9.92 24.51
CA HIS A 139 8.77 10.61 24.86
C HIS A 139 8.01 9.87 25.96
N LEU A 140 7.89 8.55 25.87
CA LEU A 140 7.17 7.72 26.84
C LEU A 140 7.78 7.88 28.25
N LEU A 141 9.11 7.76 28.37
CA LEU A 141 9.80 7.84 29.68
C LEU A 141 9.77 9.23 30.33
N ARG A 142 9.45 10.28 29.56
CA ARG A 142 9.26 11.64 30.11
C ARG A 142 7.86 11.91 30.62
N LEU A 143 6.91 10.97 30.41
CA LEU A 143 5.55 11.13 30.90
C LEU A 143 5.50 10.98 32.43
N PRO A 144 4.60 11.70 33.12
CA PRO A 144 4.47 11.62 34.57
C PRO A 144 3.98 10.24 35.02
N LYS A 145 4.33 9.82 36.22
CA LYS A 145 3.95 8.53 36.82
C LYS A 145 2.44 8.26 36.71
N PHE A 146 1.61 9.27 36.91
CA PHE A 146 0.15 9.17 36.83
C PHE A 146 -0.34 8.60 35.48
N PHE A 147 0.37 8.87 34.39
CA PHE A 147 0.05 8.30 33.07
C PHE A 147 0.16 6.77 33.07
N PHE A 148 1.20 6.24 33.75
CA PHE A 148 1.44 4.79 33.83
C PHE A 148 0.48 4.09 34.80
N ASP A 149 0.10 4.76 35.88
CA ASP A 149 -0.83 4.23 36.88
C ASP A 149 -2.26 4.10 36.33
N THR A 150 -2.63 4.91 35.32
CA THR A 150 -3.97 4.93 34.73
C THR A 150 -4.10 4.08 33.48
N ARG A 151 -3.00 3.54 32.93
CA ARG A 151 -3.00 2.78 31.67
C ARG A 151 -2.44 1.38 31.84
N ARG A 152 -3.05 0.43 31.11
CA ARG A 152 -2.58 -0.95 31.09
C ARG A 152 -1.32 -1.07 30.24
N ILE A 153 -0.35 -1.87 30.67
CA ILE A 153 0.91 -2.13 29.93
C ILE A 153 0.62 -2.61 28.50
N GLY A 154 -0.40 -3.46 28.32
CA GLY A 154 -0.82 -3.93 26.99
C GLY A 154 -1.20 -2.82 26.01
N GLU A 155 -1.78 -1.70 26.50
CA GLU A 155 -2.08 -0.53 25.67
C GLU A 155 -0.79 0.15 25.18
N LEU A 156 0.23 0.25 26.02
CA LEU A 156 1.54 0.81 25.65
C LEU A 156 2.27 -0.08 24.63
N VAL A 157 2.18 -1.40 24.80
CA VAL A 157 2.73 -2.38 23.84
C VAL A 157 2.00 -2.27 22.50
N ALA A 158 0.68 -2.09 22.49
CA ALA A 158 -0.08 -1.87 21.26
C ALA A 158 0.41 -0.61 20.54
N ARG A 159 0.66 0.49 21.24
CA ARG A 159 1.23 1.72 20.65
C ARG A 159 2.64 1.54 20.10
N LEU A 160 3.45 0.70 20.75
CA LEU A 160 4.76 0.33 20.20
C LEU A 160 4.61 -0.45 18.88
N ASN A 161 3.64 -1.34 18.80
CA ASN A 161 3.35 -2.08 17.56
C ASN A 161 2.80 -1.17 16.44
N ASP A 162 2.09 -0.08 16.77
CA ASP A 162 1.64 0.91 15.78
C ASP A 162 2.84 1.58 15.07
N THR A 163 4.00 1.72 15.71
CA THR A 163 5.21 2.26 15.08
C THR A 163 5.70 1.38 13.93
N ARG A 164 5.58 0.05 14.04
CA ARG A 164 5.92 -0.90 12.97
C ARG A 164 5.02 -0.73 11.75
N ARG A 165 3.75 -0.37 11.95
CA ARG A 165 2.82 -0.07 10.84
C ARG A 165 3.27 1.18 10.09
N ILE A 166 3.66 2.25 10.78
CA ILE A 166 4.18 3.47 10.16
C ILE A 166 5.40 3.14 9.31
N GLN A 167 6.34 2.36 9.84
CA GLN A 167 7.53 1.91 9.10
C GLN A 167 7.15 1.14 7.83
N SER A 168 6.23 0.17 7.93
CA SER A 168 5.80 -0.64 6.79
C SER A 168 5.20 0.22 5.69
N VAL A 169 4.36 1.20 6.02
CA VAL A 169 3.78 2.15 5.06
C VAL A 169 4.86 3.00 4.39
N VAL A 170 5.81 3.56 5.15
CA VAL A 170 6.93 4.33 4.59
C VAL A 170 7.77 3.47 3.65
N SER A 171 8.07 2.23 4.02
CA SER A 171 8.84 1.30 3.18
C SER A 171 8.11 0.91 1.90
N ILE A 172 6.79 0.71 1.94
CA ILE A 172 5.97 0.44 0.75
C ILE A 172 5.95 1.65 -0.18
N ILE A 173 5.74 2.85 0.35
CA ILE A 173 5.73 4.09 -0.44
C ILE A 173 7.08 4.28 -1.12
N ALA A 174 8.18 4.24 -0.36
CA ALA A 174 9.52 4.46 -0.90
C ALA A 174 9.99 3.32 -1.81
N GLY A 175 9.58 2.09 -1.53
CA GLY A 175 10.00 0.88 -2.26
C GLY A 175 9.24 0.68 -3.57
N SER A 176 7.93 0.54 -3.49
CA SER A 176 7.10 0.09 -4.62
C SER A 176 6.45 1.23 -5.36
N ILE A 177 5.74 2.14 -4.66
CA ILE A 177 4.92 3.17 -5.30
C ILE A 177 5.74 4.07 -6.23
N VAL A 178 6.88 4.53 -5.73
CA VAL A 178 7.75 5.43 -6.51
C VAL A 178 8.25 4.75 -7.78
N ILE A 179 8.63 3.47 -7.70
CA ILE A 179 9.04 2.71 -8.89
C ILE A 179 7.87 2.53 -9.85
N ASP A 180 6.74 2.04 -9.36
CA ASP A 180 5.58 1.74 -10.22
C ASP A 180 5.09 3.01 -10.92
N PHE A 181 5.16 4.16 -10.26
CA PHE A 181 4.87 5.47 -10.85
C PHE A 181 5.88 5.85 -11.94
N LEU A 182 7.18 5.70 -11.66
CA LEU A 182 8.24 5.98 -12.64
C LEU A 182 8.14 5.04 -13.84
N VAL A 183 7.96 3.73 -13.62
CA VAL A 183 7.76 2.75 -14.69
C VAL A 183 6.55 3.14 -15.53
N THR A 184 5.45 3.54 -14.91
CA THR A 184 4.23 3.95 -15.62
C THR A 184 4.48 5.16 -16.52
N ILE A 185 5.12 6.21 -16.01
CA ILE A 185 5.41 7.44 -16.78
C ILE A 185 6.37 7.12 -17.95
N VAL A 186 7.49 6.45 -17.66
CA VAL A 186 8.53 6.17 -18.65
C VAL A 186 7.98 5.24 -19.74
N THR A 187 7.25 4.18 -19.36
CA THR A 187 6.64 3.26 -20.31
C THR A 187 5.56 3.93 -21.16
N LEU A 188 4.72 4.76 -20.53
CA LEU A 188 3.68 5.49 -21.25
C LEU A 188 4.29 6.48 -22.25
N SER A 189 5.33 7.21 -21.87
CA SER A 189 6.05 8.13 -22.77
C SER A 189 6.62 7.41 -23.98
N MET A 190 7.24 6.24 -23.76
CA MET A 190 7.78 5.43 -24.86
C MET A 190 6.68 4.85 -25.75
N LEU A 191 5.54 4.49 -25.15
CA LEU A 191 4.41 3.98 -25.92
C LEU A 191 3.77 5.07 -26.79
N PHE A 192 3.71 6.32 -26.34
CA PHE A 192 3.31 7.46 -27.17
C PHE A 192 4.24 7.66 -28.36
N TYR A 193 5.54 7.41 -28.18
CA TYR A 193 6.50 7.47 -29.28
C TYR A 193 6.26 6.37 -30.33
N TYR A 194 5.94 5.14 -29.93
CA TYR A 194 5.67 4.04 -30.85
C TYR A 194 4.29 4.12 -31.49
N SER A 195 3.26 4.31 -30.69
CA SER A 195 1.87 4.28 -31.16
C SER A 195 0.94 5.04 -30.20
N TRP A 196 0.57 6.25 -30.60
CA TRP A 196 -0.37 7.06 -29.82
C TRP A 196 -1.74 6.39 -29.58
N PRO A 197 -2.32 5.55 -30.49
CA PRO A 197 -3.60 4.91 -30.22
C PRO A 197 -3.51 3.83 -29.14
N ILE A 198 -2.39 3.09 -29.09
CA ILE A 198 -2.15 2.09 -28.04
C ILE A 198 -1.89 2.81 -26.70
N ALA A 199 -1.15 3.93 -26.72
CA ALA A 199 -0.93 4.75 -25.54
C ALA A 199 -2.25 5.31 -24.98
N LEU A 200 -3.16 5.79 -25.85
CA LEU A 200 -4.48 6.28 -25.47
C LEU A 200 -5.35 5.20 -24.81
N LEU A 201 -5.31 3.96 -25.34
CA LEU A 201 -6.00 2.81 -24.73
C LEU A 201 -5.53 2.59 -23.29
N LEU A 202 -4.22 2.69 -23.03
CA LEU A 202 -3.68 2.61 -21.66
C LEU A 202 -4.11 3.78 -20.79
N VAL A 203 -4.05 5.01 -21.30
CA VAL A 203 -4.48 6.20 -20.54
C VAL A 203 -5.94 6.07 -20.11
N ILE A 204 -6.81 5.59 -21.00
CA ILE A 204 -8.23 5.35 -20.68
C ILE A 204 -8.40 4.23 -19.65
N SER A 205 -7.49 3.26 -19.59
CA SER A 205 -7.58 2.18 -18.62
C SER A 205 -7.24 2.62 -17.18
N ILE A 206 -6.42 3.66 -16.99
CA ILE A 206 -6.03 4.16 -15.67
C ILE A 206 -7.24 4.58 -14.82
N PRO A 207 -8.15 5.47 -15.29
CA PRO A 207 -9.35 5.81 -14.53
C PRO A 207 -10.26 4.59 -14.29
N LEU A 208 -10.32 3.63 -15.21
CA LEU A 208 -11.06 2.39 -15.01
C LEU A 208 -10.49 1.58 -13.83
N PHE A 209 -9.16 1.43 -13.75
CA PHE A 209 -8.51 0.78 -12.60
C PHE A 209 -8.81 1.51 -11.28
N ILE A 210 -8.69 2.84 -11.26
CA ILE A 210 -8.97 3.66 -10.08
C ILE A 210 -10.43 3.49 -9.65
N TRP A 211 -11.37 3.48 -10.58
CA TRP A 211 -12.80 3.30 -10.31
C TRP A 211 -13.09 1.93 -9.67
N ILE A 212 -12.50 0.85 -10.21
CA ILE A 212 -12.65 -0.49 -9.64
C ILE A 212 -12.07 -0.56 -8.22
N VAL A 213 -10.87 -0.01 -8.00
CA VAL A 213 -10.28 0.05 -6.67
C VAL A 213 -11.21 0.78 -5.70
N SER A 214 -11.79 1.90 -6.12
CA SER A 214 -12.70 2.68 -5.27
C SER A 214 -13.93 1.89 -4.83
N ILE A 215 -14.47 1.03 -5.70
CA ILE A 215 -15.61 0.15 -5.38
C ILE A 215 -15.21 -0.93 -4.36
N TYR A 216 -14.04 -1.55 -4.55
CA TYR A 216 -13.59 -2.66 -3.71
C TYR A 216 -12.92 -2.19 -2.41
N ASN A 217 -12.56 -0.91 -2.29
CA ASN A 217 -11.85 -0.39 -1.12
C ASN A 217 -12.65 -0.57 0.17
N ALA A 218 -13.90 -0.14 0.21
CA ALA A 218 -14.73 -0.23 1.42
C ALA A 218 -14.94 -1.69 1.88
N PRO A 219 -15.34 -2.65 1.02
CA PRO A 219 -15.44 -4.06 1.40
C PRO A 219 -14.11 -4.66 1.88
N LEU A 220 -12.98 -4.28 1.26
CA LEU A 220 -11.66 -4.78 1.63
C LEU A 220 -11.24 -4.30 3.01
N VAL A 221 -11.42 -3.00 3.28
CA VAL A 221 -11.13 -2.39 4.59
C VAL A 221 -11.98 -3.02 5.68
N GLU A 222 -13.27 -3.23 5.43
CA GLU A 222 -14.17 -3.88 6.39
C GLU A 222 -13.77 -5.34 6.64
N ALA A 223 -13.48 -6.11 5.60
CA ALA A 223 -13.02 -7.49 5.73
C ALA A 223 -11.71 -7.57 6.52
N GLN A 224 -10.75 -6.67 6.24
CA GLN A 224 -9.50 -6.57 6.97
C GLN A 224 -9.71 -6.23 8.44
N ARG A 225 -10.62 -5.31 8.74
CA ARG A 225 -11.01 -4.96 10.11
C ARG A 225 -11.62 -6.16 10.84
N ASN A 226 -12.51 -6.92 10.18
CA ASN A 226 -13.13 -8.11 10.73
C ASN A 226 -12.10 -9.21 11.04
N VAL A 227 -11.09 -9.39 10.18
CA VAL A 227 -9.95 -10.29 10.43
C VAL A 227 -9.19 -9.85 11.69
N MET A 228 -8.87 -8.55 11.81
CA MET A 228 -8.12 -8.03 12.97
C MET A 228 -8.92 -8.17 14.28
N MET A 229 -10.21 -7.88 14.27
CA MET A 229 -11.07 -8.04 15.45
C MET A 229 -11.18 -9.52 15.88
N SER A 230 -11.36 -10.42 14.91
CA SER A 230 -11.43 -11.86 15.18
C SER A 230 -10.11 -12.43 15.68
N TYR A 231 -8.98 -11.92 15.15
CA TYR A 231 -7.65 -12.28 15.64
C TYR A 231 -7.45 -11.84 17.09
N ALA A 232 -7.76 -10.57 17.41
CA ALA A 232 -7.64 -10.06 18.78
C ALA A 232 -8.51 -10.84 19.77
N HIS A 233 -9.72 -11.26 19.36
CA HIS A 233 -10.60 -12.10 20.18
C HIS A 233 -9.96 -13.49 20.40
N SER A 234 -9.42 -14.11 19.35
CA SER A 234 -8.74 -15.41 19.46
C SER A 234 -7.51 -15.35 20.36
N GLU A 235 -6.69 -14.30 20.19
CA GLU A 235 -5.50 -14.06 21.02
C GLU A 235 -5.86 -13.86 22.49
N SER A 236 -6.85 -13.01 22.77
CA SER A 236 -7.32 -12.77 24.15
C SER A 236 -7.82 -14.06 24.81
N ASN A 237 -8.61 -14.86 24.07
CA ASN A 237 -9.11 -16.13 24.57
C ASN A 237 -7.97 -17.13 24.86
N PHE A 238 -6.96 -17.20 23.97
CA PHE A 238 -5.78 -18.02 24.19
C PHE A 238 -5.02 -17.59 25.45
N ILE A 239 -4.77 -16.29 25.62
CA ILE A 239 -4.08 -15.74 26.80
C ILE A 239 -4.86 -16.10 28.07
N ASN A 240 -6.19 -15.87 28.08
CA ASN A 240 -7.03 -16.20 29.24
C ASN A 240 -7.02 -17.71 29.57
N THR A 241 -7.03 -18.57 28.56
CA THR A 241 -6.94 -20.02 28.70
C THR A 241 -5.59 -20.41 29.33
N MET A 242 -4.48 -19.81 28.87
CA MET A 242 -3.17 -20.09 29.42
C MET A 242 -2.99 -19.56 30.84
N GLN A 243 -3.54 -18.39 31.17
CA GLN A 243 -3.53 -17.85 32.53
C GLN A 243 -4.37 -18.69 33.50
N GLY A 244 -5.45 -19.29 33.01
CA GLY A 244 -6.32 -20.18 33.80
C GLY A 244 -5.93 -21.68 33.74
N ILE A 245 -4.74 -22.02 33.23
CA ILE A 245 -4.38 -23.40 32.91
C ILE A 245 -4.41 -24.33 34.15
N ASP A 246 -4.01 -23.84 35.31
CA ASP A 246 -4.02 -24.60 36.56
C ASP A 246 -5.45 -24.96 36.97
N THR A 247 -6.37 -24.00 36.86
CA THR A 247 -7.78 -24.21 37.14
C THR A 247 -8.38 -25.23 36.16
N ILE A 248 -8.10 -25.07 34.86
CA ILE A 248 -8.59 -25.97 33.80
C ILE A 248 -8.10 -27.42 34.06
N LYS A 249 -6.84 -27.61 34.44
CA LYS A 249 -6.26 -28.90 34.73
C LYS A 249 -6.84 -29.49 36.01
N ASN A 250 -6.99 -28.71 37.07
CA ASN A 250 -7.53 -29.19 38.36
C ASN A 250 -8.99 -29.65 38.24
N PHE A 251 -9.77 -29.02 37.35
CA PHE A 251 -11.16 -29.41 37.07
C PHE A 251 -11.31 -30.40 35.92
N ASN A 252 -10.24 -30.86 35.32
CA ASN A 252 -10.20 -31.82 34.20
C ASN A 252 -11.02 -31.38 32.96
N ARG A 253 -10.99 -30.04 32.66
CA ARG A 253 -11.78 -29.41 31.59
C ARG A 253 -10.99 -29.10 30.31
N GLN A 254 -9.84 -29.75 30.11
CA GLN A 254 -8.93 -29.48 28.97
C GLN A 254 -9.63 -29.68 27.63
N HIS A 255 -10.47 -30.73 27.53
CA HIS A 255 -11.18 -31.04 26.28
C HIS A 255 -12.17 -29.94 25.89
N GLU A 256 -12.94 -29.40 26.85
CA GLU A 256 -13.92 -28.34 26.59
C GLU A 256 -13.23 -27.02 26.19
N PHE A 257 -12.18 -26.63 26.92
CA PHE A 257 -11.43 -25.42 26.58
C PHE A 257 -10.67 -25.60 25.26
N GLY A 258 -10.19 -26.81 24.93
CA GLY A 258 -9.60 -27.13 23.65
C GLY A 258 -10.61 -26.95 22.50
N ALA A 259 -11.81 -27.49 22.63
CA ALA A 259 -12.87 -27.33 21.65
C ALA A 259 -13.32 -25.86 21.49
N LEU A 260 -13.42 -25.11 22.60
CA LEU A 260 -13.74 -23.67 22.58
C LEU A 260 -12.67 -22.87 21.84
N ASN A 261 -11.39 -23.07 22.16
CA ASN A 261 -10.28 -22.39 21.49
C ASN A 261 -10.26 -22.72 19.99
N GLN A 262 -10.48 -23.99 19.63
CA GLN A 262 -10.55 -24.41 18.23
C GLN A 262 -11.73 -23.75 17.49
N ALA A 263 -12.89 -23.62 18.11
CA ALA A 263 -14.04 -22.96 17.52
C ALA A 263 -13.77 -21.45 17.28
N ILE A 264 -13.20 -20.76 18.26
CA ILE A 264 -12.85 -19.33 18.17
C ILE A 264 -11.79 -19.11 17.08
N TYR A 265 -10.75 -19.96 17.03
CA TYR A 265 -9.73 -19.90 15.99
C TYR A 265 -10.31 -20.21 14.61
N GLY A 266 -11.22 -21.17 14.50
CA GLY A 266 -11.96 -21.49 13.28
C GLY A 266 -12.77 -20.29 12.76
N PHE A 267 -13.42 -19.55 13.67
CA PHE A 267 -14.12 -18.31 13.29
C PHE A 267 -13.17 -17.26 12.72
N PHE A 268 -12.00 -17.06 13.34
CA PHE A 268 -10.96 -16.18 12.79
C PHE A 268 -10.52 -16.65 11.40
N GLN A 269 -10.25 -17.95 11.20
CA GLN A 269 -9.84 -18.48 9.90
C GLN A 269 -10.92 -18.29 8.81
N ASN A 270 -12.19 -18.37 9.16
CA ASN A 270 -13.28 -18.06 8.23
C ASN A 270 -13.22 -16.60 7.77
N LYS A 271 -12.90 -15.65 8.67
CA LYS A 271 -12.73 -14.24 8.30
C LYS A 271 -11.51 -14.01 7.40
N VAL A 272 -10.39 -14.73 7.65
CA VAL A 272 -9.23 -14.72 6.77
C VAL A 272 -9.60 -15.26 5.38
N PHE A 273 -10.38 -16.34 5.33
CA PHE A 273 -10.87 -16.91 4.08
C PHE A 273 -11.78 -15.95 3.32
N ASP A 274 -12.70 -15.24 4.00
CA ASP A 274 -13.58 -14.24 3.39
C ASP A 274 -12.77 -13.10 2.76
N LEU A 275 -11.74 -12.60 3.46
CA LEU A 275 -10.80 -11.61 2.93
C LEU A 275 -10.04 -12.16 1.71
N GLY A 276 -9.57 -13.42 1.78
CA GLY A 276 -8.91 -14.12 0.67
C GLY A 276 -9.80 -14.21 -0.56
N ARG A 277 -11.08 -14.53 -0.39
CA ARG A 277 -12.07 -14.56 -1.50
C ARG A 277 -12.25 -13.20 -2.16
N LEU A 278 -12.27 -12.11 -1.37
CA LEU A 278 -12.34 -10.75 -1.92
C LEU A 278 -11.08 -10.41 -2.73
N ASN A 279 -9.91 -10.76 -2.21
CA ASN A 279 -8.65 -10.56 -2.93
C ASN A 279 -8.60 -11.35 -4.25
N ILE A 280 -9.09 -12.60 -4.26
CA ILE A 280 -9.18 -13.41 -5.47
C ILE A 280 -10.11 -12.76 -6.48
N LYS A 281 -11.32 -12.32 -6.06
CA LYS A 281 -12.26 -11.63 -6.96
C LYS A 281 -11.63 -10.39 -7.59
N LEU A 282 -10.93 -9.59 -6.80
CA LEU A 282 -10.24 -8.39 -7.27
C LEU A 282 -9.12 -8.74 -8.26
N SER A 283 -8.31 -9.76 -7.96
CA SER A 283 -7.25 -10.25 -8.86
C SER A 283 -7.80 -10.75 -10.19
N VAL A 284 -8.95 -11.44 -10.19
CA VAL A 284 -9.62 -11.88 -11.41
C VAL A 284 -10.09 -10.68 -12.25
N VAL A 285 -10.68 -9.66 -11.63
CA VAL A 285 -11.11 -8.44 -12.33
C VAL A 285 -9.90 -7.74 -12.97
N TYR A 286 -8.80 -7.59 -12.24
CA TYR A 286 -7.56 -7.02 -12.79
C TYR A 286 -6.98 -7.87 -13.91
N GLY A 287 -7.02 -9.19 -13.78
CA GLY A 287 -6.59 -10.13 -14.82
C GLY A 287 -7.39 -9.96 -16.10
N ILE A 288 -8.71 -9.85 -16.01
CA ILE A 288 -9.60 -9.62 -17.15
C ILE A 288 -9.26 -8.30 -17.86
N ILE A 289 -9.10 -7.21 -17.09
CA ILE A 289 -8.75 -5.91 -17.67
C ILE A 289 -7.39 -5.98 -18.38
N SER A 290 -6.40 -6.63 -17.76
CA SER A 290 -5.07 -6.80 -18.35
C SER A 290 -5.13 -7.60 -19.67
N ILE A 291 -5.95 -8.64 -19.73
CA ILE A 291 -6.18 -9.41 -20.96
C ILE A 291 -6.83 -8.53 -22.03
N VAL A 292 -7.87 -7.77 -21.68
CA VAL A 292 -8.55 -6.85 -22.62
C VAL A 292 -7.57 -5.80 -23.15
N LEU A 293 -6.69 -5.26 -22.30
CA LEU A 293 -5.67 -4.30 -22.70
C LEU A 293 -4.66 -4.91 -23.67
N ILE A 294 -4.15 -6.12 -23.39
CA ILE A 294 -3.19 -6.80 -24.28
C ILE A 294 -3.85 -7.14 -25.60
N VAL A 295 -5.04 -7.73 -25.59
CA VAL A 295 -5.78 -8.09 -26.81
C VAL A 295 -6.16 -6.84 -27.60
N GLY A 296 -6.58 -5.77 -26.92
CA GLY A 296 -6.87 -4.47 -27.53
C GLY A 296 -5.62 -3.85 -28.19
N ALA A 297 -4.47 -3.91 -27.50
CA ALA A 297 -3.20 -3.43 -28.06
C ALA A 297 -2.77 -4.24 -29.29
N ILE A 298 -2.93 -5.58 -29.27
CA ILE A 298 -2.69 -6.44 -30.42
C ILE A 298 -3.63 -6.07 -31.54
N GLY A 299 -4.95 -5.95 -31.32
CA GLY A 299 -5.95 -5.64 -32.32
C GLY A 299 -5.71 -4.28 -32.98
N ILE A 300 -5.58 -3.22 -32.18
CA ILE A 300 -5.30 -1.87 -32.68
C ILE A 300 -3.97 -1.85 -33.43
N GLY A 301 -2.92 -2.40 -32.82
CA GLY A 301 -1.60 -2.40 -33.39
C GLY A 301 -1.51 -3.21 -34.70
N SER A 302 -2.16 -4.39 -34.78
CA SER A 302 -2.24 -5.18 -36.02
C SER A 302 -2.98 -4.43 -37.14
N PHE A 303 -4.06 -3.71 -36.83
CA PHE A 303 -4.74 -2.86 -37.79
C PHE A 303 -3.80 -1.77 -38.34
N PHE A 304 -2.97 -1.14 -37.50
CA PHE A 304 -2.00 -0.15 -37.92
C PHE A 304 -0.82 -0.76 -38.71
N VAL A 305 -0.42 -2.00 -38.40
CA VAL A 305 0.59 -2.73 -39.21
C VAL A 305 0.05 -3.06 -40.57
N LEU A 306 -1.18 -3.62 -40.70
CA LEU A 306 -1.82 -3.92 -41.95
C LEU A 306 -2.06 -2.69 -42.84
N SER A 307 -2.29 -1.53 -42.21
CA SER A 307 -2.42 -0.24 -42.93
C SER A 307 -1.05 0.41 -43.28
N GLY A 308 0.07 -0.25 -43.00
CA GLY A 308 1.42 0.24 -43.28
C GLY A 308 1.89 1.44 -42.43
N ARG A 309 1.17 1.77 -41.35
CA ARG A 309 1.47 2.91 -40.45
C ARG A 309 2.37 2.54 -39.27
N LEU A 310 2.51 1.25 -38.98
CA LEU A 310 3.33 0.73 -37.90
C LEU A 310 4.13 -0.46 -38.43
N LYS A 311 5.38 -0.62 -37.94
CA LYS A 311 6.19 -1.80 -38.28
C LYS A 311 5.88 -2.95 -37.34
N LEU A 312 6.17 -4.18 -37.75
CA LEU A 312 5.91 -5.37 -36.94
C LEU A 312 6.70 -5.38 -35.64
N GLY A 313 7.97 -4.94 -35.65
CA GLY A 313 8.79 -4.83 -34.47
C GLY A 313 8.29 -3.76 -33.49
N GLU A 314 7.77 -2.63 -34.02
CA GLU A 314 7.14 -1.59 -33.20
C GLU A 314 5.88 -2.12 -32.47
N LEU A 315 5.08 -2.94 -33.16
CA LEU A 315 3.95 -3.62 -32.53
C LEU A 315 4.39 -4.55 -31.39
N MET A 316 5.40 -5.38 -31.62
CA MET A 316 5.91 -6.30 -30.60
C MET A 316 6.51 -5.57 -29.41
N ALA A 317 7.20 -4.45 -29.64
CA ALA A 317 7.68 -3.56 -28.57
C ALA A 317 6.51 -2.97 -27.77
N ALA A 318 5.48 -2.47 -28.46
CA ALA A 318 4.30 -1.90 -27.81
C ALA A 318 3.57 -2.94 -26.93
N ILE A 319 3.37 -4.17 -27.41
CA ILE A 319 2.77 -5.26 -26.63
C ILE A 319 3.61 -5.57 -25.39
N SER A 320 4.93 -5.64 -25.51
CA SER A 320 5.85 -5.88 -24.40
C SER A 320 5.77 -4.76 -23.34
N LEU A 321 5.65 -3.50 -23.77
CA LEU A 321 5.48 -2.35 -22.90
C LEU A 321 4.12 -2.38 -22.19
N VAL A 322 3.03 -2.69 -22.89
CA VAL A 322 1.69 -2.85 -22.28
C VAL A 322 1.70 -3.96 -21.24
N ALA A 323 2.33 -5.10 -21.53
CA ALA A 323 2.43 -6.21 -20.59
C ALA A 323 3.25 -5.84 -19.33
N SER A 324 4.27 -4.97 -19.44
CA SER A 324 5.09 -4.55 -18.32
C SER A 324 4.43 -3.52 -17.41
N ILE A 325 3.53 -2.67 -17.95
CA ILE A 325 2.88 -1.59 -17.20
C ILE A 325 1.67 -2.07 -16.39
N ALA A 326 0.99 -3.12 -16.83
CA ALA A 326 -0.22 -3.61 -16.18
C ALA A 326 -0.03 -3.96 -14.70
N PRO A 327 1.01 -4.69 -14.26
CA PRO A 327 1.28 -4.93 -12.85
C PRO A 327 1.56 -3.65 -12.05
N ALA A 328 2.28 -2.68 -12.64
CA ALA A 328 2.60 -1.42 -11.98
C ALA A 328 1.34 -0.60 -11.68
N ILE A 329 0.39 -0.52 -12.63
CA ILE A 329 -0.90 0.17 -12.42
C ILE A 329 -1.72 -0.53 -11.32
N VAL A 330 -1.76 -1.86 -11.31
CA VAL A 330 -2.46 -2.64 -10.27
C VAL A 330 -1.86 -2.38 -8.89
N ASN A 331 -0.54 -2.39 -8.76
CA ASN A 331 0.14 -2.10 -7.51
C ASN A 331 -0.14 -0.69 -7.02
N LEU A 332 -0.06 0.33 -7.90
CA LEU A 332 -0.41 1.71 -7.57
C LEU A 332 -1.84 1.82 -7.06
N ALA A 333 -2.77 1.15 -7.71
CA ALA A 333 -4.18 1.15 -7.33
C ALA A 333 -4.41 0.49 -5.97
N LEU A 334 -3.77 -0.67 -5.70
CA LEU A 334 -3.87 -1.38 -4.41
C LEU A 334 -3.30 -0.55 -3.26
N VAL A 335 -2.21 0.17 -3.48
CA VAL A 335 -1.61 0.97 -2.42
C VAL A 335 -2.44 2.21 -2.10
N LEU A 336 -3.11 2.82 -3.07
CA LEU A 336 -4.09 3.88 -2.81
C LEU A 336 -5.19 3.41 -1.86
N SER A 337 -5.58 2.14 -1.94
CA SER A 337 -6.50 1.50 -0.98
C SER A 337 -5.91 1.38 0.43
N LEU A 338 -4.63 1.02 0.54
CA LEU A 338 -3.93 0.82 1.83
C LEU A 338 -3.70 2.13 2.60
N ILE A 339 -3.53 3.27 1.91
CA ILE A 339 -3.32 4.59 2.55
C ILE A 339 -4.60 5.09 3.25
N HIS A 340 -5.76 4.60 2.88
CA HIS A 340 -7.04 4.97 3.48
C HIS A 340 -7.43 4.10 4.69
N ILE A 341 -6.64 3.09 5.05
CA ILE A 341 -6.78 2.24 6.25
C ILE A 341 -5.94 2.80 7.41
#